data_4f3f1682c23a283f56169d052f15fce4
#
_entry.id   4f3f1682c23a283f56169d052f15fce4
#
_cell.length_a   1.000
_cell.length_b   1.000
_cell.length_c   1.000
_cell.angle_alpha   90.00
_cell.angle_beta   90.00
_cell.angle_gamma   90.00
#
_symmetry.space_group_name_H-M   'P 1'
#
loop_
_entity.id
_entity.type
_entity.pdbx_description
1 polymer ?
#
loop_
_entity_poly.entity_id
_entity_poly.type
_entity_poly.pdbx_seq_one_letter_code
_entity_poly.pdbx_strand_id
1 'polypeptide(L)'
;MTEEVKKPLSRSEREAQIKDKAGWVIVVFAALLAINTYLGGGNSSKILNNTIEANNTWAFYQAKSIKQTLAEMAQEDAVRNKDAKKAADMQQKVERYENEPKEGKQALMAKARSLEAERAVAKQRSPWYTYAGSLFQIAIVLLSASILAVNMRLYWASLVVGALAGTLMSQAIWLWIPFM
;
A
#
# COMPACT_ATOMS: atom_id res chain seq x y z
N MET A 1 19.92 16.61 56.43
CA MET A 1 19.79 16.30 54.98
C MET A 1 19.55 17.63 54.29
N THR A 2 20.63 18.22 53.74
CA THR A 2 20.55 19.48 53.00
C THR A 2 20.05 19.18 51.58
N GLU A 3 18.82 19.62 51.25
CA GLU A 3 18.32 19.65 49.86
C GLU A 3 19.23 20.57 49.05
N GLU A 4 20.04 19.98 48.16
CA GLU A 4 20.75 20.73 47.14
C GLU A 4 19.74 21.42 46.24
N VAL A 5 19.52 22.68 46.40
CA VAL A 5 18.73 23.55 45.50
C VAL A 5 19.47 23.54 44.15
N LYS A 6 19.01 22.71 43.19
CA LYS A 6 19.52 22.68 41.81
C LYS A 6 19.42 24.08 41.21
N LYS A 7 20.56 24.72 41.04
CA LYS A 7 20.67 26.04 40.40
C LYS A 7 20.02 25.99 38.98
N PRO A 8 19.14 26.93 38.64
CA PRO A 8 18.51 26.95 37.35
C PRO A 8 19.58 27.03 36.23
N LEU A 9 19.51 26.15 35.24
CA LEU A 9 20.45 26.10 34.10
C LEU A 9 20.48 27.46 33.37
N SER A 10 21.67 27.89 32.99
CA SER A 10 21.86 29.07 32.14
C SER A 10 21.24 28.82 30.74
N ARG A 11 20.99 29.90 29.98
CA ARG A 11 20.42 29.80 28.62
C ARG A 11 21.30 28.96 27.71
N SER A 12 22.63 29.09 27.76
CA SER A 12 23.60 28.32 26.97
C SER A 12 23.60 26.85 27.33
N GLU A 13 23.49 26.48 28.60
CA GLU A 13 23.38 25.10 29.05
C GLU A 13 22.07 24.41 28.57
N ARG A 14 20.95 25.15 28.62
CA ARG A 14 19.67 24.67 28.08
C ARG A 14 19.73 24.46 26.57
N GLU A 15 20.35 25.37 25.85
CA GLU A 15 20.55 25.29 24.41
C GLU A 15 21.37 24.06 24.04
N ALA A 16 22.50 23.83 24.71
CA ALA A 16 23.34 22.68 24.52
C ALA A 16 22.57 21.36 24.77
N GLN A 17 21.81 21.28 25.88
CA GLN A 17 21.02 20.10 26.19
C GLN A 17 19.92 19.80 25.17
N ILE A 18 19.22 20.84 24.70
CA ILE A 18 18.16 20.66 23.69
C ILE A 18 18.79 20.25 22.37
N LYS A 19 19.88 20.88 21.97
CA LYS A 19 20.60 20.59 20.72
C LYS A 19 21.08 19.12 20.68
N ASP A 20 21.70 18.62 21.72
CA ASP A 20 22.17 17.25 21.78
C ASP A 20 21.02 16.24 21.71
N LYS A 21 19.99 16.43 22.54
CA LYS A 21 18.82 15.53 22.55
C LYS A 21 18.04 15.56 21.24
N ALA A 22 17.76 16.75 20.73
CA ALA A 22 16.99 16.92 19.51
C ALA A 22 17.77 16.40 18.28
N GLY A 23 19.10 16.58 18.25
CA GLY A 23 19.94 16.07 17.17
C GLY A 23 19.80 14.57 16.97
N TRP A 24 19.91 13.79 18.04
CA TRP A 24 19.72 12.33 17.96
C TRP A 24 18.29 11.94 17.54
N VAL A 25 17.28 12.62 18.07
CA VAL A 25 15.89 12.31 17.73
C VAL A 25 15.59 12.66 16.28
N ILE A 26 16.15 13.76 15.75
CA ILE A 26 16.01 14.11 14.32
C ILE A 26 16.55 12.99 13.44
N VAL A 27 17.73 12.47 13.75
CA VAL A 27 18.33 11.36 12.98
C VAL A 27 17.42 10.12 12.99
N VAL A 28 16.89 9.77 14.17
CA VAL A 28 15.96 8.62 14.28
C VAL A 28 14.68 8.85 13.48
N PHE A 29 14.06 10.04 13.60
CA PHE A 29 12.83 10.33 12.85
C PHE A 29 13.08 10.43 11.34
N ALA A 30 14.23 10.96 10.92
CA ALA A 30 14.62 10.98 9.51
C ALA A 30 14.82 9.56 8.94
N ALA A 31 15.44 8.66 9.71
CA ALA A 31 15.59 7.26 9.33
C ALA A 31 14.21 6.55 9.23
N LEU A 32 13.32 6.75 10.21
CA LEU A 32 11.96 6.21 10.18
C LEU A 32 11.15 6.76 9.01
N LEU A 33 11.27 8.06 8.73
CA LEU A 33 10.65 8.69 7.56
C LEU A 33 11.14 8.08 6.25
N ALA A 34 12.44 7.85 6.12
CA ALA A 34 13.02 7.21 4.94
C ALA A 34 12.47 5.77 4.74
N ILE A 35 12.41 4.98 5.81
CA ILE A 35 11.82 3.63 5.78
C ILE A 35 10.33 3.70 5.41
N ASN A 36 9.57 4.61 6.03
CA ASN A 36 8.15 4.81 5.73
C ASN A 36 7.92 5.17 4.25
N THR A 37 8.75 6.06 3.70
CA THR A 37 8.69 6.47 2.30
C THR A 37 9.01 5.30 1.35
N TYR A 38 10.01 4.51 1.67
CA TYR A 38 10.36 3.31 0.90
C TYR A 38 9.23 2.29 0.88
N LEU A 39 8.67 1.95 2.05
CA LEU A 39 7.55 1.01 2.17
C LEU A 39 6.28 1.53 1.49
N GLY A 40 5.96 2.81 1.67
CA GLY A 40 4.82 3.47 1.03
C GLY A 40 4.95 3.52 -0.49
N GLY A 41 6.16 3.78 -1.01
CA GLY A 41 6.47 3.73 -2.44
C GLY A 41 6.28 2.33 -3.02
N GLY A 42 6.79 1.30 -2.35
CA GLY A 42 6.57 -0.10 -2.73
C GLY A 42 5.09 -0.49 -2.73
N ASN A 43 4.34 -0.05 -1.71
CA ASN A 43 2.90 -0.26 -1.64
C ASN A 43 2.14 0.43 -2.79
N SER A 44 2.52 1.65 -3.15
CA SER A 44 1.93 2.38 -4.29
C SER A 44 2.23 1.70 -5.62
N SER A 45 3.46 1.22 -5.80
CA SER A 45 3.85 0.42 -6.98
C SER A 45 3.04 -0.87 -7.08
N LYS A 46 2.79 -1.55 -5.96
CA LYS A 46 1.94 -2.75 -5.93
C LYS A 46 0.50 -2.43 -6.34
N ILE A 47 -0.08 -1.33 -5.87
CA ILE A 47 -1.42 -0.87 -6.28
C ILE A 47 -1.47 -0.67 -7.79
N LEU A 48 -0.48 0.05 -8.35
CA LEU A 48 -0.43 0.34 -9.78
C LEU A 48 -0.28 -0.92 -10.61
N ASN A 49 0.69 -1.76 -10.30
CA ASN A 49 0.96 -2.99 -11.04
C ASN A 49 -0.24 -3.95 -11.01
N ASN A 50 -0.83 -4.18 -9.83
CA ASN A 50 -2.00 -5.04 -9.72
C ASN A 50 -3.21 -4.46 -10.44
N THR A 51 -3.35 -3.12 -10.51
CA THR A 51 -4.42 -2.47 -11.29
C THR A 51 -4.25 -2.74 -12.79
N ILE A 52 -3.03 -2.54 -13.31
CA ILE A 52 -2.73 -2.77 -14.73
C ILE A 52 -2.92 -4.25 -15.08
N GLU A 53 -2.36 -5.14 -14.26
CA GLU A 53 -2.43 -6.59 -14.54
C GLU A 53 -3.85 -7.14 -14.42
N ALA A 54 -4.65 -6.68 -13.44
CA ALA A 54 -6.05 -7.07 -13.33
C ALA A 54 -6.85 -6.60 -14.55
N ASN A 55 -6.67 -5.33 -14.98
CA ASN A 55 -7.37 -4.80 -16.15
C ASN A 55 -6.99 -5.56 -17.43
N ASN A 56 -5.71 -5.88 -17.62
CA ASN A 56 -5.26 -6.69 -18.75
C ASN A 56 -5.87 -8.10 -18.69
N THR A 57 -5.90 -8.72 -17.52
CA THR A 57 -6.49 -10.05 -17.32
C THR A 57 -7.98 -10.05 -17.63
N TRP A 58 -8.72 -9.01 -17.22
CA TRP A 58 -10.12 -8.84 -17.57
C TRP A 58 -10.33 -8.62 -19.08
N ALA A 59 -9.44 -7.90 -19.75
CA ALA A 59 -9.49 -7.72 -21.19
C ALA A 59 -9.30 -9.06 -21.91
N PHE A 60 -8.37 -9.92 -21.46
CA PHE A 60 -8.21 -11.28 -21.99
C PHE A 60 -9.45 -12.14 -21.72
N TYR A 61 -10.04 -12.06 -20.53
CA TYR A 61 -11.29 -12.73 -20.21
C TYR A 61 -12.41 -12.33 -21.19
N GLN A 62 -12.57 -11.03 -21.44
CA GLN A 62 -13.57 -10.52 -22.38
C GLN A 62 -13.33 -11.02 -23.81
N ALA A 63 -12.08 -10.99 -24.27
CA ALA A 63 -11.72 -11.50 -25.59
C ALA A 63 -12.01 -13.00 -25.73
N LYS A 64 -11.72 -13.80 -24.71
CA LYS A 64 -12.07 -15.23 -24.66
C LYS A 64 -13.58 -15.43 -24.63
N SER A 65 -14.32 -14.62 -23.89
CA SER A 65 -15.79 -14.67 -23.85
C SER A 65 -16.39 -14.43 -25.22
N ILE A 66 -15.93 -13.42 -25.96
CA ILE A 66 -16.36 -13.16 -27.34
C ILE A 66 -16.07 -14.35 -28.27
N LYS A 67 -14.84 -14.91 -28.19
CA LYS A 67 -14.46 -16.09 -28.98
C LYS A 67 -15.31 -17.30 -28.64
N GLN A 68 -15.66 -17.49 -27.38
CA GLN A 68 -16.54 -18.57 -26.94
C GLN A 68 -17.94 -18.39 -27.53
N THR A 69 -18.55 -17.20 -27.41
CA THR A 69 -19.85 -16.93 -28.00
C THR A 69 -19.88 -17.17 -29.51
N LEU A 70 -18.83 -16.76 -30.25
CA LEU A 70 -18.71 -17.03 -31.67
C LEU A 70 -18.63 -18.54 -31.96
N ALA A 71 -17.93 -19.31 -31.11
CA ALA A 71 -17.86 -20.76 -31.26
C ALA A 71 -19.21 -21.43 -30.92
N GLU A 72 -19.93 -20.95 -29.93
CA GLU A 72 -21.31 -21.40 -29.58
C GLU A 72 -22.28 -21.16 -30.74
N MET A 73 -22.26 -19.97 -31.33
CA MET A 73 -23.09 -19.64 -32.51
C MET A 73 -22.74 -20.55 -33.72
N ALA A 74 -21.44 -20.77 -33.94
CA ALA A 74 -21.00 -21.66 -35.02
C ALA A 74 -21.35 -23.14 -34.77
N GLN A 75 -21.40 -23.56 -33.49
CA GLN A 75 -21.88 -24.86 -33.08
C GLN A 75 -23.37 -25.03 -33.37
N GLU A 76 -24.19 -24.05 -32.96
CA GLU A 76 -25.63 -24.04 -33.22
C GLU A 76 -25.94 -24.13 -34.73
N ASP A 77 -25.21 -23.37 -35.56
CA ASP A 77 -25.35 -23.41 -37.00
C ASP A 77 -24.95 -24.78 -37.59
N ALA A 78 -23.88 -25.39 -37.08
CA ALA A 78 -23.46 -26.71 -37.50
C ALA A 78 -24.52 -27.79 -37.15
N VAL A 79 -25.10 -27.70 -35.96
CA VAL A 79 -26.20 -28.59 -35.53
C VAL A 79 -27.41 -28.43 -36.45
N ARG A 80 -27.79 -27.19 -36.78
CA ARG A 80 -28.91 -26.89 -37.69
C ARG A 80 -28.69 -27.48 -39.07
N ASN A 81 -27.46 -27.40 -39.56
CA ASN A 81 -27.04 -27.95 -40.87
C ASN A 81 -26.72 -29.44 -40.82
N LYS A 82 -26.93 -30.13 -39.69
CA LYS A 82 -26.62 -31.57 -39.48
C LYS A 82 -25.15 -31.94 -39.73
N ASP A 83 -24.23 -31.00 -39.56
CA ASP A 83 -22.79 -31.22 -39.64
C ASP A 83 -22.24 -31.61 -38.24
N ALA A 84 -22.36 -32.87 -37.91
CA ALA A 84 -21.97 -33.40 -36.60
C ALA A 84 -20.46 -33.20 -36.29
N LYS A 85 -19.59 -33.28 -37.33
CA LYS A 85 -18.15 -33.08 -37.15
C LYS A 85 -17.83 -31.66 -36.74
N LYS A 86 -18.36 -30.68 -37.45
CA LYS A 86 -18.16 -29.25 -37.16
C LYS A 86 -18.78 -28.88 -35.81
N ALA A 87 -19.94 -29.44 -35.46
CA ALA A 87 -20.56 -29.21 -34.15
C ALA A 87 -19.67 -29.71 -33.00
N ALA A 88 -19.07 -30.89 -33.13
CA ALA A 88 -18.13 -31.46 -32.15
C ALA A 88 -16.84 -30.61 -32.02
N ASP A 89 -16.27 -30.17 -33.14
CA ASP A 89 -15.08 -29.30 -33.12
C ASP A 89 -15.35 -27.95 -32.45
N MET A 90 -16.52 -27.36 -32.66
CA MET A 90 -16.89 -26.09 -32.02
C MET A 90 -17.17 -26.27 -30.52
N GLN A 91 -17.82 -27.38 -30.14
CA GLN A 91 -18.02 -27.69 -28.72
C GLN A 91 -16.67 -27.85 -28.00
N GLN A 92 -15.70 -28.54 -28.56
CA GLN A 92 -14.37 -28.65 -27.97
C GLN A 92 -13.69 -27.30 -27.82
N LYS A 93 -13.88 -26.35 -28.75
CA LYS A 93 -13.37 -24.99 -28.64
C LYS A 93 -14.06 -24.24 -27.49
N VAL A 94 -15.36 -24.37 -27.33
CA VAL A 94 -16.13 -23.75 -26.22
C VAL A 94 -15.58 -24.27 -24.91
N GLU A 95 -15.45 -25.56 -24.71
CA GLU A 95 -14.90 -26.17 -23.50
C GLU A 95 -13.47 -25.71 -23.22
N ARG A 96 -12.64 -25.62 -24.27
CA ARG A 96 -11.27 -25.13 -24.16
C ARG A 96 -11.24 -23.68 -23.72
N TYR A 97 -12.05 -22.79 -24.29
CA TYR A 97 -12.12 -21.38 -23.88
C TYR A 97 -12.59 -21.21 -22.43
N GLU A 98 -13.45 -22.07 -21.95
CA GLU A 98 -13.94 -22.03 -20.56
C GLU A 98 -12.89 -22.58 -19.58
N ASN A 99 -12.33 -23.79 -19.87
CA ASN A 99 -11.64 -24.62 -18.87
C ASN A 99 -10.12 -24.76 -19.07
N GLU A 100 -9.51 -24.10 -20.06
CA GLU A 100 -8.05 -24.19 -20.27
C GLU A 100 -7.28 -23.77 -19.00
N PRO A 101 -6.35 -24.59 -18.45
CA PRO A 101 -5.84 -24.42 -17.09
C PRO A 101 -5.13 -23.08 -16.81
N LYS A 102 -4.56 -22.43 -17.82
CA LYS A 102 -3.82 -21.15 -17.66
C LYS A 102 -4.51 -19.96 -18.31
N GLU A 103 -5.22 -20.22 -19.39
CA GLU A 103 -5.78 -19.21 -20.27
C GLU A 103 -7.29 -19.29 -20.43
N GLY A 104 -7.95 -20.28 -19.82
CA GLY A 104 -9.40 -20.39 -19.80
C GLY A 104 -10.05 -19.26 -19.02
N LYS A 105 -11.32 -18.99 -19.33
CA LYS A 105 -12.07 -17.91 -18.65
C LYS A 105 -12.06 -18.07 -17.13
N GLN A 106 -12.20 -19.29 -16.62
CA GLN A 106 -12.18 -19.54 -15.17
C GLN A 106 -10.83 -19.18 -14.55
N ALA A 107 -9.72 -19.56 -15.18
CA ALA A 107 -8.37 -19.24 -14.71
C ALA A 107 -8.10 -17.72 -14.75
N LEU A 108 -8.51 -17.06 -15.85
CA LEU A 108 -8.37 -15.61 -15.99
C LEU A 108 -9.20 -14.85 -14.94
N MET A 109 -10.44 -15.27 -14.70
CA MET A 109 -11.29 -14.66 -13.67
C MET A 109 -10.70 -14.84 -12.28
N ALA A 110 -10.21 -16.03 -11.95
CA ALA A 110 -9.57 -16.30 -10.66
C ALA A 110 -8.33 -15.41 -10.46
N LYS A 111 -7.48 -15.30 -11.50
CA LYS A 111 -6.30 -14.44 -11.49
C LYS A 111 -6.68 -12.95 -11.33
N ALA A 112 -7.64 -12.45 -12.07
CA ALA A 112 -8.07 -11.07 -11.99
C ALA A 112 -8.58 -10.74 -10.58
N ARG A 113 -9.42 -11.60 -9.99
CA ARG A 113 -9.93 -11.43 -8.63
C ARG A 113 -8.83 -11.47 -7.57
N SER A 114 -7.82 -12.34 -7.70
CA SER A 114 -6.70 -12.36 -6.75
C SER A 114 -5.89 -11.06 -6.80
N LEU A 115 -5.63 -10.51 -7.99
CA LEU A 115 -4.95 -9.22 -8.17
C LEU A 115 -5.78 -8.06 -7.58
N GLU A 116 -7.09 -8.08 -7.76
CA GLU A 116 -7.99 -7.09 -7.16
C GLU A 116 -8.01 -7.17 -5.63
N ALA A 117 -8.01 -8.37 -5.07
CA ALA A 117 -7.94 -8.57 -3.62
C ALA A 117 -6.61 -8.05 -3.04
N GLU A 118 -5.49 -8.37 -3.68
CA GLU A 118 -4.18 -7.84 -3.26
C GLU A 118 -4.10 -6.32 -3.38
N ARG A 119 -4.66 -5.74 -4.45
CA ARG A 119 -4.78 -4.31 -4.63
C ARG A 119 -5.62 -3.67 -3.53
N ALA A 120 -6.73 -4.29 -3.14
CA ALA A 120 -7.59 -3.78 -2.08
C ALA A 120 -6.84 -3.70 -0.74
N VAL A 121 -6.08 -4.73 -0.37
CA VAL A 121 -5.22 -4.71 0.83
C VAL A 121 -4.17 -3.59 0.75
N ALA A 122 -3.50 -3.44 -0.40
CA ALA A 122 -2.51 -2.38 -0.58
C ALA A 122 -3.14 -0.98 -0.50
N LYS A 123 -4.35 -0.79 -1.02
CA LYS A 123 -5.12 0.46 -0.90
C LYS A 123 -5.46 0.79 0.55
N GLN A 124 -5.83 -0.19 1.36
CA GLN A 124 -6.09 0.03 2.80
C GLN A 124 -4.85 0.50 3.56
N ARG A 125 -3.64 0.09 3.15
CA ARG A 125 -2.37 0.52 3.76
C ARG A 125 -1.95 1.93 3.37
N SER A 126 -2.30 2.36 2.15
CA SER A 126 -1.78 3.60 1.55
C SER A 126 -1.99 4.86 2.40
N PRO A 127 -3.18 5.16 2.95
CA PRO A 127 -3.40 6.36 3.75
C PRO A 127 -2.54 6.38 5.03
N TRP A 128 -2.32 5.22 5.64
CA TRP A 128 -1.52 5.12 6.86
C TRP A 128 -0.06 5.50 6.63
N TYR A 129 0.54 5.05 5.51
CA TYR A 129 1.90 5.48 5.11
C TYR A 129 1.95 6.99 4.87
N THR A 130 0.94 7.56 4.23
CA THR A 130 0.89 8.99 3.94
C THR A 130 0.80 9.82 5.23
N TYR A 131 -0.10 9.45 6.14
CA TYR A 131 -0.26 10.14 7.43
C TYR A 131 0.99 9.99 8.31
N ALA A 132 1.55 8.80 8.40
CA ALA A 132 2.79 8.57 9.15
C ALA A 132 3.94 9.44 8.63
N GLY A 133 4.13 9.49 7.30
CA GLY A 133 5.15 10.32 6.67
C GLY A 133 4.99 11.80 6.97
N SER A 134 3.76 12.32 6.84
CA SER A 134 3.45 13.72 7.16
C SER A 134 3.72 14.07 8.62
N LEU A 135 3.34 13.18 9.55
CA LEU A 135 3.60 13.41 10.98
C LEU A 135 5.10 13.34 11.32
N PHE A 136 5.88 12.44 10.72
CA PHE A 136 7.33 12.45 10.89
C PHE A 136 7.96 13.76 10.40
N GLN A 137 7.52 14.30 9.28
CA GLN A 137 7.98 15.58 8.77
C GLN A 137 7.66 16.72 9.75
N ILE A 138 6.44 16.77 10.28
CA ILE A 138 6.02 17.76 11.29
C ILE A 138 6.87 17.61 12.57
N ALA A 139 7.11 16.38 13.02
CA ALA A 139 7.94 16.12 14.21
C ALA A 139 9.38 16.65 14.03
N ILE A 140 9.98 16.41 12.87
CA ILE A 140 11.33 16.92 12.55
C ILE A 140 11.35 18.46 12.54
N VAL A 141 10.34 19.11 11.95
CA VAL A 141 10.22 20.57 11.93
C VAL A 141 10.07 21.12 13.35
N LEU A 142 9.24 20.50 14.21
CA LEU A 142 9.08 20.90 15.61
C LEU A 142 10.38 20.72 16.41
N LEU A 143 11.17 19.68 16.15
CA LEU A 143 12.49 19.50 16.76
C LEU A 143 13.44 20.62 16.36
N SER A 144 13.49 20.97 15.08
CA SER A 144 14.32 22.06 14.60
C SER A 144 13.91 23.39 15.21
N ALA A 145 12.60 23.65 15.30
CA ALA A 145 12.06 24.83 15.98
C ALA A 145 12.38 24.85 17.49
N SER A 146 12.41 23.68 18.16
CA SER A 146 12.75 23.57 19.58
C SER A 146 14.19 23.98 19.87
N ILE A 147 15.12 23.70 18.95
CA ILE A 147 16.52 24.11 19.04
C ILE A 147 16.63 25.64 18.88
N LEU A 148 16.00 26.19 17.84
CA LEU A 148 16.06 27.63 17.55
C LEU A 148 15.42 28.49 18.64
N ALA A 149 14.26 28.06 19.17
CA ALA A 149 13.55 28.76 20.22
C ALA A 149 14.05 28.46 21.66
N VAL A 150 15.01 27.53 21.80
CA VAL A 150 15.48 27.02 23.10
C VAL A 150 14.30 26.62 24.01
N ASN A 151 13.30 25.96 23.42
CA ASN A 151 12.03 25.67 24.06
C ASN A 151 11.79 24.16 24.22
N MET A 152 11.89 23.70 25.48
CA MET A 152 11.70 22.28 25.82
C MET A 152 10.26 21.78 25.60
N ARG A 153 9.26 22.67 25.60
CA ARG A 153 7.85 22.27 25.30
C ARG A 153 7.71 21.81 23.84
N LEU A 154 8.36 22.49 22.91
CA LEU A 154 8.38 22.09 21.49
C LEU A 154 9.08 20.74 21.30
N TYR A 155 10.15 20.48 22.05
CA TYR A 155 10.82 19.18 22.04
C TYR A 155 9.87 18.05 22.46
N TRP A 156 9.15 18.21 23.57
CA TRP A 156 8.18 17.22 24.02
C TRP A 156 7.01 17.06 23.05
N ALA A 157 6.49 18.14 22.50
CA ALA A 157 5.43 18.11 21.48
C ALA A 157 5.89 17.29 20.25
N SER A 158 7.12 17.48 19.80
CA SER A 158 7.66 16.71 18.66
C SER A 158 7.78 15.23 18.96
N LEU A 159 8.15 14.83 20.17
CA LEU A 159 8.20 13.41 20.57
C LEU A 159 6.80 12.78 20.54
N VAL A 160 5.78 13.48 21.01
CA VAL A 160 4.39 13.00 20.94
C VAL A 160 3.95 12.82 19.48
N VAL A 161 4.20 13.80 18.63
CA VAL A 161 3.87 13.72 17.20
C VAL A 161 4.65 12.58 16.52
N GLY A 162 5.94 12.44 16.83
CA GLY A 162 6.75 11.34 16.30
C GLY A 162 6.30 9.95 16.77
N ALA A 163 5.86 9.81 18.02
CA ALA A 163 5.29 8.59 18.55
C ALA A 163 3.97 8.23 17.83
N LEU A 164 3.10 9.21 17.59
CA LEU A 164 1.89 9.04 16.78
C LEU A 164 2.24 8.61 15.34
N ALA A 165 3.26 9.21 14.73
CA ALA A 165 3.73 8.81 13.41
C ALA A 165 4.19 7.34 13.40
N GLY A 166 4.93 6.91 14.42
CA GLY A 166 5.36 5.51 14.59
C GLY A 166 4.21 4.52 14.73
N THR A 167 3.16 4.89 15.49
CA THR A 167 1.95 4.06 15.61
C THR A 167 1.21 3.93 14.28
N LEU A 168 1.08 5.03 13.51
CA LEU A 168 0.45 4.97 12.18
C LEU A 168 1.29 4.17 11.17
N MET A 169 2.61 4.28 11.23
CA MET A 169 3.50 3.45 10.41
C MET A 169 3.34 1.96 10.76
N SER A 170 3.26 1.62 12.04
CA SER A 170 2.97 0.26 12.51
C SER A 170 1.61 -0.23 12.00
N GLN A 171 0.59 0.62 12.04
CA GLN A 171 -0.73 0.34 11.49
C GLN A 171 -0.67 0.06 9.97
N ALA A 172 0.13 0.82 9.22
CA ALA A 172 0.33 0.59 7.78
C ALA A 172 0.94 -0.78 7.48
N ILE A 173 1.84 -1.27 8.36
CA ILE A 173 2.52 -2.56 8.16
C ILE A 173 1.60 -3.74 8.53
N TRP A 174 0.92 -3.69 9.67
CA TRP A 174 0.16 -4.84 10.21
C TRP A 174 -1.35 -4.77 10.02
N LEU A 175 -1.91 -3.61 9.65
CA LEU A 175 -3.37 -3.42 9.47
C LEU A 175 -4.20 -3.93 10.68
N TRP A 176 -3.83 -3.51 11.89
CA TRP A 176 -4.55 -3.91 13.11
C TRP A 176 -6.01 -3.42 13.12
N ILE A 177 -6.25 -2.26 12.50
CA ILE A 177 -7.57 -1.68 12.30
C ILE A 177 -7.78 -1.54 10.79
N PRO A 178 -8.71 -2.31 10.17
CA PRO A 178 -9.03 -2.13 8.76
C PRO A 178 -9.63 -0.73 8.54
N PHE A 179 -9.21 -0.06 7.50
CA PHE A 179 -9.82 1.19 7.08
C PHE A 179 -11.14 0.83 6.38
N MET A 180 -12.26 1.30 6.93
CA MET A 180 -13.58 1.16 6.30
C MET A 180 -13.72 2.04 5.07
#